data_26b1f46c68178396d8ae3615ba89bf90
#
_entry.id   26b1f46c68178396d8ae3615ba89bf90
#
_cell.length_a   1.000
_cell.length_b   1.000
_cell.length_c   1.000
_cell.angle_alpha   90.00
_cell.angle_beta   90.00
_cell.angle_gamma   90.00
#
_symmetry.space_group_name_H-M   'P 1'
#
loop_
_entity.id
_entity.type
_entity.pdbx_description
1 polymer ?
#
loop_
_entity_poly.entity_id
_entity_poly.type
_entity_poly.pdbx_seq_one_letter_code
_entity_poly.pdbx_strand_id
1 'polypeptide(L)'
;MARTRLSPPRPRTPPQTGPARALRVVGTLAANATLLTGLLYYFGFLTTQVFFSYFRVHYTLLGQTTPEILARGVDGLLLPIAEIAAAVFLVLGVIRFLRFRLSRRAWQTLLRRATPVAAVLGAALLAVTFAIALDPVPYRRFTALPGLGFALAVVLLIFAWRRWTAPAGSALGVAEWLVAYALVTFGLFWAVADYAGQVGARRAFETEQALPARPAVVLFSTQRLNLPGEVHCPAPDGAFQYRYPGLKLLLQSGGQYVLVPDGWRRPEDATYLLPRTNTVWLEFSPPGTPAAGC
;
A
#
# COMPACT_ATOMS: atom_id res chain seq x y z
N MET A 1 -74.53 -10.48 7.68
CA MET A 1 -73.55 -10.73 8.76
C MET A 1 -72.18 -10.93 8.15
N ALA A 2 -71.34 -9.88 8.12
CA ALA A 2 -69.99 -9.93 7.55
C ALA A 2 -69.00 -10.33 8.65
N ARG A 3 -68.34 -11.49 8.48
CA ARG A 3 -67.28 -11.95 9.35
C ARG A 3 -65.97 -11.23 9.02
N THR A 4 -65.57 -10.28 9.84
CA THR A 4 -64.25 -9.62 9.81
C THR A 4 -63.19 -10.66 10.15
N ARG A 5 -62.38 -11.07 9.15
CA ARG A 5 -61.19 -11.91 9.41
C ARG A 5 -60.11 -11.04 10.04
N LEU A 6 -59.87 -11.25 11.32
CA LEU A 6 -58.72 -10.71 12.03
C LEU A 6 -57.46 -11.36 11.50
N SER A 7 -56.58 -10.57 10.86
CA SER A 7 -55.25 -11.00 10.45
C SER A 7 -54.42 -11.37 11.70
N PRO A 8 -53.68 -12.51 11.66
CA PRO A 8 -52.85 -12.90 12.80
C PRO A 8 -51.76 -11.85 13.05
N PRO A 9 -51.42 -11.59 14.34
CA PRO A 9 -50.40 -10.64 14.71
C PRO A 9 -49.05 -11.11 14.13
N ARG A 10 -48.33 -10.20 13.40
CA ARG A 10 -46.99 -10.44 12.94
C ARG A 10 -46.09 -10.79 14.11
N PRO A 11 -45.27 -11.87 14.03
CA PRO A 11 -44.31 -12.20 15.08
C PRO A 11 -43.35 -11.00 15.27
N ARG A 12 -43.37 -10.41 16.45
CA ARG A 12 -42.40 -9.40 16.86
C ARG A 12 -41.05 -10.11 16.98
N THR A 13 -40.10 -9.80 16.09
CA THR A 13 -38.72 -10.19 16.28
C THR A 13 -38.22 -9.69 17.62
N PRO A 14 -37.73 -10.57 18.52
CA PRO A 14 -37.27 -10.15 19.85
C PRO A 14 -36.14 -9.11 19.66
N PRO A 15 -36.09 -8.06 20.52
CA PRO A 15 -35.01 -7.11 20.49
C PRO A 15 -33.70 -7.86 20.70
N GLN A 16 -32.75 -7.72 19.71
CA GLN A 16 -31.45 -8.37 19.80
C GLN A 16 -30.80 -7.92 21.11
N THR A 17 -30.56 -8.87 22.00
CA THR A 17 -29.94 -8.64 23.31
C THR A 17 -28.57 -7.98 23.13
N GLY A 18 -28.21 -7.06 24.04
CA GLY A 18 -26.98 -6.25 23.97
C GLY A 18 -25.68 -6.98 23.59
N PRO A 19 -25.41 -8.22 24.05
CA PRO A 19 -24.21 -8.98 23.72
C PRO A 19 -24.07 -9.34 22.23
N ALA A 20 -25.16 -9.71 21.56
CA ALA A 20 -25.11 -10.05 20.13
C ALA A 20 -24.81 -8.83 19.22
N ARG A 21 -25.27 -7.64 19.64
CA ARG A 21 -24.95 -6.39 18.95
C ARG A 21 -23.49 -5.99 19.18
N ALA A 22 -22.99 -6.11 20.41
CA ALA A 22 -21.61 -5.85 20.75
C ALA A 22 -20.65 -6.78 19.97
N LEU A 23 -20.94 -8.08 19.92
CA LEU A 23 -20.15 -9.06 19.19
C LEU A 23 -20.08 -8.75 17.68
N ARG A 24 -21.19 -8.30 17.09
CA ARG A 24 -21.22 -7.89 15.67
C ARG A 24 -20.37 -6.64 15.44
N VAL A 25 -20.42 -5.64 16.31
CA VAL A 25 -19.62 -4.43 16.22
C VAL A 25 -18.13 -4.76 16.35
N VAL A 26 -17.76 -5.54 17.36
CA VAL A 26 -16.37 -5.97 17.59
C VAL A 26 -15.87 -6.80 16.41
N GLY A 27 -16.67 -7.74 15.90
CA GLY A 27 -16.29 -8.54 14.72
C GLY A 27 -16.07 -7.68 13.48
N THR A 28 -16.92 -6.67 13.24
CA THR A 28 -16.74 -5.74 12.10
C THR A 28 -15.49 -4.89 12.26
N LEU A 29 -15.23 -4.38 13.48
CA LEU A 29 -14.02 -3.60 13.75
C LEU A 29 -12.76 -4.45 13.58
N ALA A 30 -12.76 -5.68 14.09
CA ALA A 30 -11.64 -6.60 13.94
C ALA A 30 -11.35 -6.93 12.48
N ALA A 31 -12.38 -7.24 11.69
CA ALA A 31 -12.23 -7.52 10.26
C ALA A 31 -11.64 -6.33 9.49
N ASN A 32 -12.11 -5.11 9.77
CA ASN A 32 -11.58 -3.90 9.13
C ASN A 32 -10.14 -3.58 9.57
N ALA A 33 -9.82 -3.78 10.86
CA ALA A 33 -8.46 -3.61 11.35
C ALA A 33 -7.49 -4.60 10.71
N THR A 34 -7.90 -5.87 10.58
CA THR A 34 -7.10 -6.90 9.91
C THR A 34 -6.86 -6.56 8.43
N LEU A 35 -7.89 -6.11 7.72
CA LEU A 35 -7.76 -5.67 6.33
C LEU A 35 -6.77 -4.49 6.21
N LEU A 36 -6.92 -3.49 7.06
CA LEU A 36 -6.03 -2.32 7.06
C LEU A 36 -4.58 -2.72 7.35
N THR A 37 -4.35 -3.55 8.36
CA THR A 37 -3.02 -4.07 8.69
C THR A 37 -2.44 -4.87 7.53
N GLY A 38 -3.24 -5.70 6.87
CA GLY A 38 -2.84 -6.44 5.68
C GLY A 38 -2.44 -5.53 4.52
N LEU A 39 -3.21 -4.46 4.27
CA LEU A 39 -2.90 -3.47 3.23
C LEU A 39 -1.61 -2.69 3.55
N LEU A 40 -1.42 -2.27 4.81
CA LEU A 40 -0.21 -1.58 5.25
C LEU A 40 1.04 -2.46 5.12
N TYR A 41 0.94 -3.71 5.57
CA TYR A 41 2.03 -4.68 5.41
C TYR A 41 2.36 -4.92 3.94
N TYR A 42 1.34 -5.17 3.11
CA TYR A 42 1.50 -5.45 1.69
C TYR A 42 2.13 -4.27 0.94
N PHE A 43 1.68 -3.05 1.23
CA PHE A 43 2.26 -1.84 0.68
C PHE A 43 3.73 -1.68 1.08
N GLY A 44 4.04 -1.78 2.39
CA GLY A 44 5.41 -1.66 2.90
C GLY A 44 6.34 -2.71 2.28
N PHE A 45 5.85 -3.95 2.15
CA PHE A 45 6.58 -5.05 1.52
C PHE A 45 6.89 -4.77 0.05
N LEU A 46 5.89 -4.43 -0.76
CA LEU A 46 6.09 -4.15 -2.19
C LEU A 46 6.95 -2.92 -2.44
N THR A 47 6.73 -1.84 -1.68
CA THR A 47 7.56 -0.62 -1.78
C THR A 47 9.03 -0.95 -1.51
N THR A 48 9.28 -1.77 -0.49
CA THR A 48 10.63 -2.21 -0.12
C THR A 48 11.23 -3.09 -1.22
N GLN A 49 10.48 -4.05 -1.72
CA GLN A 49 10.91 -4.94 -2.80
C GLN A 49 11.33 -4.15 -4.04
N VAL A 50 10.52 -3.19 -4.48
CA VAL A 50 10.81 -2.36 -5.65
C VAL A 50 12.00 -1.45 -5.40
N PHE A 51 12.08 -0.84 -4.21
CA PHE A 51 13.21 0.01 -3.82
C PHE A 51 14.54 -0.74 -3.89
N PHE A 52 14.64 -1.92 -3.28
CA PHE A 52 15.88 -2.69 -3.27
C PHE A 52 16.20 -3.33 -4.62
N SER A 53 15.20 -3.76 -5.38
CA SER A 53 15.42 -4.25 -6.74
C SER A 53 16.03 -3.18 -7.67
N TYR A 54 15.75 -1.90 -7.41
CA TYR A 54 16.38 -0.77 -8.11
C TYR A 54 17.89 -0.78 -7.91
N PHE A 55 18.36 -1.03 -6.69
CA PHE A 55 19.77 -1.15 -6.32
C PHE A 55 20.33 -2.57 -6.50
N ARG A 56 19.62 -3.46 -7.20
CA ARG A 56 20.01 -4.86 -7.47
C ARG A 56 20.19 -5.73 -6.23
N VAL A 57 19.59 -5.35 -5.13
CA VAL A 57 19.56 -6.14 -3.90
C VAL A 57 18.25 -6.90 -3.82
N HIS A 58 18.33 -8.22 -3.60
CA HIS A 58 17.13 -9.00 -3.35
C HIS A 58 16.67 -8.78 -1.92
N TYR A 59 15.41 -8.38 -1.74
CA TYR A 59 14.85 -8.00 -0.43
C TYR A 59 14.94 -9.10 0.63
N THR A 60 14.95 -10.38 0.23
CA THR A 60 15.06 -11.51 1.17
C THR A 60 16.39 -11.57 1.91
N LEU A 61 17.45 -10.97 1.35
CA LEU A 61 18.76 -10.93 1.98
C LEU A 61 18.82 -9.99 3.19
N LEU A 62 17.85 -9.08 3.32
CA LEU A 62 17.89 -8.02 4.33
C LEU A 62 17.32 -8.44 5.69
N GLY A 63 16.67 -9.61 5.79
CA GLY A 63 16.14 -10.11 7.07
C GLY A 63 15.19 -9.13 7.79
N GLN A 64 14.38 -8.37 7.03
CA GLN A 64 13.50 -7.35 7.58
C GLN A 64 12.44 -7.93 8.51
N THR A 65 12.17 -7.23 9.59
CA THR A 65 11.14 -7.62 10.54
C THR A 65 9.77 -7.09 10.13
N THR A 66 8.71 -7.80 10.54
CA THR A 66 7.31 -7.37 10.29
C THR A 66 7.03 -5.93 10.77
N PRO A 67 7.47 -5.49 11.97
CA PRO A 67 7.29 -4.11 12.41
C PRO A 67 7.95 -3.07 11.50
N GLU A 68 9.15 -3.35 10.97
CA GLU A 68 9.83 -2.43 10.02
C GLU A 68 9.05 -2.26 8.72
N ILE A 69 8.51 -3.36 8.19
CA ILE A 69 7.68 -3.36 6.98
C ILE A 69 6.39 -2.56 7.22
N LEU A 70 5.73 -2.78 8.37
CA LEU A 70 4.51 -2.05 8.74
C LEU A 70 4.76 -0.55 8.92
N ALA A 71 5.85 -0.16 9.59
CA ALA A 71 6.20 1.25 9.77
C ALA A 71 6.38 1.97 8.43
N ARG A 72 7.07 1.35 7.47
CA ARG A 72 7.20 1.89 6.10
C ARG A 72 5.86 1.94 5.37
N GLY A 73 4.97 0.99 5.66
CA GLY A 73 3.62 0.96 5.12
C GLY A 73 2.80 2.16 5.60
N VAL A 74 2.87 2.49 6.87
CA VAL A 74 2.18 3.66 7.46
C VAL A 74 2.65 4.94 6.80
N ASP A 75 3.97 5.17 6.69
CA ASP A 75 4.54 6.38 6.11
C ASP A 75 4.07 6.64 4.67
N GLY A 76 3.90 5.59 3.87
CA GLY A 76 3.54 5.74 2.47
C GLY A 76 2.04 5.75 2.19
N LEU A 77 1.23 5.09 3.03
CA LEU A 77 -0.20 4.90 2.79
C LEU A 77 -1.09 5.87 3.58
N LEU A 78 -0.56 6.50 4.62
CA LEU A 78 -1.35 7.36 5.51
C LEU A 78 -2.03 8.50 4.73
N LEU A 79 -1.29 9.19 3.88
CA LEU A 79 -1.82 10.32 3.09
C LEU A 79 -2.88 9.87 2.08
N PRO A 80 -2.65 8.87 1.20
CA PRO A 80 -3.68 8.37 0.30
C PRO A 80 -4.93 7.84 1.01
N ILE A 81 -4.79 7.16 2.15
CA ILE A 81 -5.94 6.71 2.93
C ILE A 81 -6.74 7.90 3.46
N ALA A 82 -6.07 8.94 3.96
CA ALA A 82 -6.74 10.15 4.43
C ALA A 82 -7.49 10.87 3.29
N GLU A 83 -6.90 10.97 2.11
CA GLU A 83 -7.53 11.55 0.91
C GLU A 83 -8.77 10.76 0.48
N ILE A 84 -8.67 9.43 0.41
CA ILE A 84 -9.80 8.55 0.08
C ILE A 84 -10.90 8.66 1.15
N ALA A 85 -10.54 8.67 2.43
CA ALA A 85 -11.50 8.82 3.52
C ALA A 85 -12.22 10.18 3.46
N ALA A 86 -11.50 11.26 3.17
CA ALA A 86 -12.07 12.59 2.98
C ALA A 86 -13.02 12.63 1.77
N ALA A 87 -12.64 12.03 0.64
CA ALA A 87 -13.49 11.93 -0.54
C ALA A 87 -14.78 11.14 -0.26
N VAL A 88 -14.67 10.00 0.41
CA VAL A 88 -15.83 9.18 0.83
C VAL A 88 -16.74 9.97 1.78
N PHE A 89 -16.16 10.66 2.77
CA PHE A 89 -16.91 11.50 3.70
C PHE A 89 -17.67 12.61 2.97
N LEU A 90 -17.02 13.27 2.01
CA LEU A 90 -17.63 14.31 1.19
C LEU A 90 -18.79 13.75 0.35
N VAL A 91 -18.61 12.61 -0.31
CA VAL A 91 -19.66 11.93 -1.09
C VAL A 91 -20.84 11.57 -0.20
N LEU A 92 -20.61 10.99 0.97
CA LEU A 92 -21.68 10.68 1.93
C LEU A 92 -22.39 11.92 2.42
N GLY A 93 -21.66 13.01 2.67
CA GLY A 93 -22.21 14.32 3.03
C GLY A 93 -23.12 14.87 1.95
N VAL A 94 -22.67 14.84 0.68
CA VAL A 94 -23.47 15.26 -0.48
C VAL A 94 -24.73 14.43 -0.63
N ILE A 95 -24.63 13.10 -0.53
CA ILE A 95 -25.79 12.19 -0.61
C ILE A 95 -26.79 12.52 0.51
N ARG A 96 -26.30 12.72 1.75
CA ARG A 96 -27.16 13.07 2.89
C ARG A 96 -27.81 14.44 2.72
N PHE A 97 -27.06 15.45 2.24
CA PHE A 97 -27.57 16.79 1.95
C PHE A 97 -28.64 16.78 0.86
N LEU A 98 -28.38 16.07 -0.24
CA LEU A 98 -29.36 15.91 -1.33
C LEU A 98 -30.62 15.19 -0.83
N ARG A 99 -30.47 14.16 -0.03
CA ARG A 99 -31.60 13.43 0.56
C ARG A 99 -32.44 14.30 1.52
N PHE A 100 -31.81 15.27 2.18
CA PHE A 100 -32.51 16.21 3.06
C PHE A 100 -33.25 17.30 2.25
N ARG A 101 -32.63 17.78 1.16
CA ARG A 101 -33.16 18.86 0.35
C ARG A 101 -34.21 18.42 -0.68
N LEU A 102 -34.12 17.20 -1.19
CA LEU A 102 -35.02 16.69 -2.22
C LEU A 102 -36.26 16.03 -1.63
N SER A 103 -37.41 16.26 -2.28
CA SER A 103 -38.63 15.53 -1.95
C SER A 103 -38.46 14.02 -2.25
N ARG A 104 -39.25 13.19 -1.59
CA ARG A 104 -39.19 11.72 -1.82
C ARG A 104 -39.36 11.33 -3.28
N ARG A 105 -40.22 12.06 -4.03
CA ARG A 105 -40.43 11.82 -5.46
C ARG A 105 -39.22 12.21 -6.29
N ALA A 106 -38.65 13.39 -6.06
CA ALA A 106 -37.44 13.86 -6.75
C ALA A 106 -36.24 12.93 -6.48
N TRP A 107 -36.07 12.47 -5.24
CA TRP A 107 -35.04 11.50 -4.87
C TRP A 107 -35.19 10.16 -5.61
N GLN A 108 -36.40 9.62 -5.68
CA GLN A 108 -36.67 8.38 -6.43
C GLN A 108 -36.44 8.54 -7.94
N THR A 109 -36.81 9.68 -8.52
CA THR A 109 -36.56 10.00 -9.93
C THR A 109 -35.06 10.08 -10.20
N LEU A 110 -34.30 10.76 -9.31
CA LEU A 110 -32.84 10.85 -9.39
C LEU A 110 -32.22 9.46 -9.38
N LEU A 111 -32.58 8.63 -8.41
CA LEU A 111 -32.07 7.26 -8.32
C LEU A 111 -32.45 6.40 -9.54
N ARG A 112 -33.67 6.54 -10.08
CA ARG A 112 -34.07 5.84 -11.31
C ARG A 112 -33.19 6.23 -12.51
N ARG A 113 -32.86 7.51 -12.66
CA ARG A 113 -31.96 7.97 -13.72
C ARG A 113 -30.51 7.63 -13.47
N ALA A 114 -30.07 7.63 -12.22
CA ALA A 114 -28.71 7.26 -11.84
C ALA A 114 -28.42 5.76 -12.02
N THR A 115 -29.43 4.89 -11.93
CA THR A 115 -29.22 3.42 -12.05
C THR A 115 -28.65 2.99 -13.41
N PRO A 116 -29.22 3.37 -14.57
CA PRO A 116 -28.64 2.99 -15.86
C PRO A 116 -27.28 3.65 -16.10
N VAL A 117 -27.09 4.91 -15.63
CA VAL A 117 -25.80 5.58 -15.72
C VAL A 117 -24.75 4.83 -14.90
N ALA A 118 -25.07 4.41 -13.68
CA ALA A 118 -24.18 3.61 -12.84
C ALA A 118 -23.82 2.25 -13.48
N ALA A 119 -24.79 1.60 -14.12
CA ALA A 119 -24.56 0.35 -14.82
C ALA A 119 -23.60 0.52 -16.02
N VAL A 120 -23.85 1.52 -16.87
CA VAL A 120 -23.00 1.80 -18.03
C VAL A 120 -21.60 2.22 -17.59
N LEU A 121 -21.51 3.14 -16.62
CA LEU A 121 -20.22 3.60 -16.09
C LEU A 121 -19.45 2.44 -15.40
N GLY A 122 -20.14 1.62 -14.62
CA GLY A 122 -19.52 0.43 -13.98
C GLY A 122 -19.03 -0.57 -15.01
N ALA A 123 -19.81 -0.86 -16.05
CA ALA A 123 -19.40 -1.76 -17.15
C ALA A 123 -18.21 -1.17 -17.94
N ALA A 124 -18.24 0.12 -18.25
CA ALA A 124 -17.15 0.81 -18.95
C ALA A 124 -15.86 0.80 -18.14
N LEU A 125 -15.93 1.13 -16.83
CA LEU A 125 -14.77 1.06 -15.93
C LEU A 125 -14.21 -0.36 -15.86
N LEU A 126 -15.07 -1.37 -15.77
CA LEU A 126 -14.64 -2.76 -15.74
C LEU A 126 -13.92 -3.13 -17.05
N ALA A 127 -14.51 -2.79 -18.21
CA ALA A 127 -13.90 -3.04 -19.51
C ALA A 127 -12.54 -2.36 -19.67
N VAL A 128 -12.44 -1.09 -19.28
CA VAL A 128 -11.16 -0.33 -19.31
C VAL A 128 -10.13 -0.97 -18.37
N THR A 129 -10.55 -1.37 -17.17
CA THR A 129 -9.64 -2.04 -16.21
C THR A 129 -9.10 -3.36 -16.77
N PHE A 130 -9.95 -4.17 -17.38
CA PHE A 130 -9.52 -5.40 -18.04
C PHE A 130 -8.63 -5.13 -19.27
N ALA A 131 -8.94 -4.13 -20.08
CA ALA A 131 -8.10 -3.76 -21.21
C ALA A 131 -6.69 -3.36 -20.74
N ILE A 132 -6.58 -2.57 -19.66
CA ILE A 132 -5.28 -2.20 -19.05
C ILE A 132 -4.57 -3.43 -18.48
N ALA A 133 -5.30 -4.38 -17.89
CA ALA A 133 -4.72 -5.59 -17.34
C ALA A 133 -4.14 -6.52 -18.44
N LEU A 134 -4.76 -6.55 -19.62
CA LEU A 134 -4.30 -7.33 -20.77
C LEU A 134 -3.08 -6.71 -21.46
N ASP A 135 -3.02 -5.39 -21.57
CA ASP A 135 -1.88 -4.66 -22.12
C ASP A 135 -1.52 -3.44 -21.25
N PRO A 136 -0.65 -3.62 -20.25
CA PRO A 136 -0.28 -2.57 -19.30
C PRO A 136 0.72 -1.54 -19.87
N VAL A 137 1.37 -1.81 -21.02
CA VAL A 137 2.48 -1.01 -21.54
C VAL A 137 2.09 0.44 -21.84
N PRO A 138 0.99 0.72 -22.57
CA PRO A 138 0.59 2.09 -22.89
C PRO A 138 0.11 2.90 -21.69
N TYR A 139 -0.29 2.24 -20.61
CA TYR A 139 -0.96 2.86 -19.44
C TYR A 139 -0.07 3.02 -18.21
N ARG A 140 1.25 2.88 -18.34
CA ARG A 140 2.22 2.98 -17.24
C ARG A 140 2.15 4.29 -16.42
N ARG A 141 1.56 5.35 -16.98
CA ARG A 141 1.34 6.61 -16.27
C ARG A 141 0.18 6.59 -15.26
N PHE A 142 -0.74 5.62 -15.39
CA PHE A 142 -1.98 5.56 -14.61
C PHE A 142 -2.06 4.31 -13.73
N THR A 143 -0.97 3.92 -13.14
CA THR A 143 -0.77 2.62 -12.50
C THR A 143 -1.72 2.34 -11.32
N ALA A 144 -2.09 3.33 -10.49
CA ALA A 144 -3.03 3.09 -9.39
C ALA A 144 -4.52 3.13 -9.79
N LEU A 145 -4.84 3.66 -10.98
CA LEU A 145 -6.21 3.82 -11.43
C LEU A 145 -6.95 2.51 -11.74
N PRO A 146 -6.31 1.46 -12.29
CA PRO A 146 -7.02 0.22 -12.60
C PRO A 146 -7.63 -0.45 -11.37
N GLY A 147 -6.88 -0.58 -10.27
CA GLY A 147 -7.39 -1.20 -9.05
C GLY A 147 -8.54 -0.42 -8.41
N LEU A 148 -8.43 0.91 -8.33
CA LEU A 148 -9.51 1.78 -7.84
C LEU A 148 -10.70 1.77 -8.80
N GLY A 149 -10.46 1.79 -10.11
CA GLY A 149 -11.49 1.69 -11.15
C GLY A 149 -12.26 0.39 -11.03
N PHE A 150 -11.57 -0.73 -10.80
CA PHE A 150 -12.19 -2.04 -10.57
C PHE A 150 -13.08 -2.01 -9.32
N ALA A 151 -12.57 -1.54 -8.18
CA ALA A 151 -13.35 -1.46 -6.94
C ALA A 151 -14.60 -0.59 -7.12
N LEU A 152 -14.47 0.56 -7.78
CA LEU A 152 -15.58 1.47 -8.07
C LEU A 152 -16.58 0.81 -9.05
N ALA A 153 -16.10 0.14 -10.10
CA ALA A 153 -16.94 -0.59 -11.05
C ALA A 153 -17.81 -1.64 -10.34
N VAL A 154 -17.21 -2.42 -9.44
CA VAL A 154 -17.94 -3.42 -8.63
C VAL A 154 -19.03 -2.77 -7.79
N VAL A 155 -18.72 -1.66 -7.09
CA VAL A 155 -19.72 -0.94 -6.28
C VAL A 155 -20.87 -0.41 -7.13
N LEU A 156 -20.58 0.18 -8.30
CA LEU A 156 -21.59 0.72 -9.22
C LEU A 156 -22.46 -0.38 -9.80
N LEU A 157 -21.87 -1.50 -10.20
CA LEU A 157 -22.62 -2.63 -10.75
C LEU A 157 -23.50 -3.31 -9.70
N ILE A 158 -23.02 -3.49 -8.48
CA ILE A 158 -23.83 -4.01 -7.36
C ILE A 158 -24.98 -3.06 -7.03
N PHE A 159 -24.72 -1.74 -7.03
CA PHE A 159 -25.77 -0.75 -6.85
C PHE A 159 -26.84 -0.85 -7.94
N ALA A 160 -26.47 -0.92 -9.21
CA ALA A 160 -27.38 -1.06 -10.33
C ALA A 160 -28.16 -2.38 -10.30
N TRP A 161 -27.46 -3.50 -10.06
CA TRP A 161 -28.06 -4.84 -9.95
C TRP A 161 -29.15 -4.88 -8.89
N ARG A 162 -28.85 -4.37 -7.69
CA ARG A 162 -29.81 -4.33 -6.58
C ARG A 162 -31.03 -3.49 -6.88
N ARG A 163 -30.86 -2.38 -7.60
CA ARG A 163 -31.99 -1.51 -7.96
C ARG A 163 -32.92 -2.15 -8.98
N TRP A 164 -32.42 -3.09 -9.80
CA TRP A 164 -33.23 -3.80 -10.79
C TRP A 164 -33.89 -5.09 -10.23
N THR A 165 -33.18 -5.83 -9.38
CA THR A 165 -33.62 -7.17 -8.97
C THR A 165 -34.20 -7.26 -7.58
N ALA A 166 -33.78 -6.39 -6.65
CA ALA A 166 -34.19 -6.50 -5.25
C ALA A 166 -35.47 -5.73 -4.96
N PRO A 167 -36.44 -6.29 -4.20
CA PRO A 167 -37.56 -5.56 -3.65
C PRO A 167 -37.06 -4.40 -2.79
N ALA A 168 -37.82 -3.28 -2.79
CA ALA A 168 -37.45 -2.08 -2.04
C ALA A 168 -37.27 -2.43 -0.54
N GLY A 169 -36.02 -2.27 -0.03
CA GLY A 169 -35.71 -2.50 1.39
C GLY A 169 -35.12 -3.87 1.73
N SER A 170 -34.90 -4.78 0.76
CA SER A 170 -34.18 -6.03 1.05
C SER A 170 -32.71 -5.79 1.36
N ALA A 171 -32.21 -6.43 2.42
CA ALA A 171 -30.78 -6.49 2.71
C ALA A 171 -30.05 -7.38 1.67
N LEU A 172 -28.75 -7.17 1.46
CA LEU A 172 -27.92 -8.10 0.71
C LEU A 172 -27.98 -9.48 1.35
N GLY A 173 -28.13 -10.51 0.56
CA GLY A 173 -27.88 -11.87 1.03
C GLY A 173 -26.43 -12.00 1.50
N VAL A 174 -26.17 -12.92 2.44
CA VAL A 174 -24.82 -13.12 2.98
C VAL A 174 -23.82 -13.43 1.84
N ALA A 175 -24.21 -14.25 0.87
CA ALA A 175 -23.39 -14.61 -0.27
C ALA A 175 -23.07 -13.40 -1.18
N GLU A 176 -24.08 -12.59 -1.51
CA GLU A 176 -23.88 -11.37 -2.31
C GLU A 176 -22.96 -10.38 -1.62
N TRP A 177 -23.10 -10.23 -0.30
CA TRP A 177 -22.24 -9.36 0.50
C TRP A 177 -20.79 -9.86 0.53
N LEU A 178 -20.57 -11.16 0.71
CA LEU A 178 -19.24 -11.77 0.70
C LEU A 178 -18.55 -11.59 -0.66
N VAL A 179 -19.25 -11.84 -1.76
CA VAL A 179 -18.71 -11.64 -3.11
C VAL A 179 -18.36 -10.16 -3.34
N ALA A 180 -19.26 -9.26 -2.99
CA ALA A 180 -19.02 -7.81 -3.10
C ALA A 180 -17.77 -7.38 -2.31
N TYR A 181 -17.68 -7.81 -1.06
CA TYR A 181 -16.56 -7.53 -0.18
C TYR A 181 -15.25 -8.08 -0.74
N ALA A 182 -15.24 -9.33 -1.20
CA ALA A 182 -14.05 -9.96 -1.80
C ALA A 182 -13.57 -9.21 -3.04
N LEU A 183 -14.48 -8.84 -3.96
CA LEU A 183 -14.13 -8.14 -5.18
C LEU A 183 -13.61 -6.71 -4.91
N VAL A 184 -14.26 -5.97 -4.00
CA VAL A 184 -13.78 -4.63 -3.60
C VAL A 184 -12.42 -4.74 -2.93
N THR A 185 -12.22 -5.70 -2.03
CA THR A 185 -10.94 -5.95 -1.37
C THR A 185 -9.85 -6.28 -2.38
N PHE A 186 -10.13 -7.13 -3.37
CA PHE A 186 -9.19 -7.43 -4.46
C PHE A 186 -8.80 -6.17 -5.23
N GLY A 187 -9.76 -5.32 -5.60
CA GLY A 187 -9.48 -4.05 -6.27
C GLY A 187 -8.61 -3.11 -5.43
N LEU A 188 -8.83 -3.06 -4.12
CA LEU A 188 -7.99 -2.28 -3.19
C LEU A 188 -6.56 -2.82 -3.11
N PHE A 189 -6.38 -4.14 -2.99
CA PHE A 189 -5.04 -4.74 -3.00
C PHE A 189 -4.31 -4.48 -4.31
N TRP A 190 -5.01 -4.56 -5.45
CA TRP A 190 -4.44 -4.22 -6.75
C TRP A 190 -4.00 -2.75 -6.82
N ALA A 191 -4.87 -1.81 -6.42
CA ALA A 191 -4.53 -0.39 -6.38
C ALA A 191 -3.31 -0.11 -5.48
N VAL A 192 -3.25 -0.76 -4.32
CA VAL A 192 -2.14 -0.65 -3.37
C VAL A 192 -0.85 -1.22 -3.97
N ALA A 193 -0.91 -2.34 -4.70
CA ALA A 193 0.25 -2.92 -5.36
C ALA A 193 0.86 -1.97 -6.39
N ASP A 194 0.02 -1.44 -7.27
CA ASP A 194 0.44 -0.50 -8.31
C ASP A 194 1.02 0.79 -7.72
N TYR A 195 0.39 1.34 -6.69
CA TYR A 195 0.85 2.54 -6.00
C TYR A 195 2.17 2.28 -5.26
N ALA A 196 2.31 1.14 -4.58
CA ALA A 196 3.55 0.74 -3.90
C ALA A 196 4.73 0.64 -4.87
N GLY A 197 4.50 0.08 -6.06
CA GLY A 197 5.50 0.00 -7.11
C GLY A 197 6.03 1.38 -7.52
N GLN A 198 5.14 2.36 -7.71
CA GLN A 198 5.54 3.73 -8.07
C GLN A 198 6.29 4.42 -6.93
N VAL A 199 5.76 4.33 -5.71
CA VAL A 199 6.42 4.95 -4.53
C VAL A 199 7.79 4.35 -4.31
N GLY A 200 7.93 3.02 -4.44
CA GLY A 200 9.22 2.33 -4.32
C GLY A 200 10.24 2.79 -5.36
N ALA A 201 9.84 2.83 -6.63
CA ALA A 201 10.69 3.28 -7.73
C ALA A 201 11.06 4.77 -7.61
N ARG A 202 10.11 5.62 -7.25
CA ARG A 202 10.34 7.04 -7.04
C ARG A 202 11.31 7.29 -5.88
N ARG A 203 11.10 6.67 -4.73
CA ARG A 203 12.00 6.78 -3.57
C ARG A 203 13.41 6.28 -3.90
N ALA A 204 13.54 5.22 -4.69
CA ALA A 204 14.84 4.72 -5.13
C ALA A 204 15.56 5.73 -6.01
N PHE A 205 14.86 6.31 -6.98
CA PHE A 205 15.41 7.35 -7.85
C PHE A 205 15.81 8.63 -7.09
N GLU A 206 14.93 9.12 -6.18
CA GLU A 206 15.23 10.26 -5.29
C GLU A 206 16.45 9.98 -4.40
N THR A 207 16.58 8.72 -3.94
CA THR A 207 17.73 8.29 -3.14
C THR A 207 19.02 8.31 -3.96
N GLU A 208 18.99 7.81 -5.20
CA GLU A 208 20.14 7.87 -6.12
C GLU A 208 20.59 9.32 -6.35
N GLN A 209 19.64 10.21 -6.63
CA GLN A 209 19.96 11.63 -6.84
C GLN A 209 20.52 12.32 -5.58
N ALA A 210 20.12 11.85 -4.40
CA ALA A 210 20.58 12.38 -3.12
C ALA A 210 21.94 11.79 -2.67
N LEU A 211 22.45 10.73 -3.31
CA LEU A 211 23.70 10.07 -2.92
C LEU A 211 24.89 11.03 -2.83
N PRO A 212 25.12 11.96 -3.77
CA PRO A 212 26.25 12.89 -3.70
C PRO A 212 26.23 13.76 -2.44
N ALA A 213 25.02 14.13 -1.98
CA ALA A 213 24.85 14.98 -0.80
C ALA A 213 24.89 14.20 0.51
N ARG A 214 24.89 12.86 0.50
CA ARG A 214 24.98 12.05 1.72
C ARG A 214 26.41 12.03 2.27
N PRO A 215 26.57 11.81 3.60
CA PRO A 215 27.88 11.64 4.21
C PRO A 215 28.71 10.59 3.49
N ALA A 216 30.00 10.84 3.34
CA ALA A 216 30.94 9.84 2.88
C ALA A 216 31.15 8.79 3.97
N VAL A 217 31.31 7.54 3.57
CA VAL A 217 31.52 6.41 4.47
C VAL A 217 32.87 5.79 4.18
N VAL A 218 33.68 5.64 5.22
CA VAL A 218 34.86 4.82 5.21
C VAL A 218 34.57 3.56 6.00
N LEU A 219 34.74 2.43 5.35
CA LEU A 219 34.57 1.13 5.97
C LEU A 219 35.93 0.61 6.43
N PHE A 220 36.02 0.24 7.69
CA PHE A 220 37.17 -0.45 8.27
C PHE A 220 36.81 -1.91 8.56
N SER A 221 37.73 -2.83 8.27
CA SER A 221 37.54 -4.26 8.50
C SER A 221 38.79 -4.90 9.06
N THR A 222 38.60 -5.90 9.92
CA THR A 222 39.69 -6.75 10.41
C THR A 222 40.08 -7.79 9.39
N GLN A 223 39.21 -8.10 8.42
CA GLN A 223 39.40 -9.09 7.38
C GLN A 223 39.37 -8.44 6.00
N ARG A 224 40.08 -9.01 5.07
CA ARG A 224 40.08 -8.57 3.67
C ARG A 224 38.73 -8.87 3.01
N LEU A 225 38.04 -7.82 2.54
CA LEU A 225 36.73 -7.95 1.89
C LEU A 225 36.81 -7.94 0.36
N ASN A 226 38.00 -7.67 -0.20
CA ASN A 226 38.22 -7.57 -1.66
C ASN A 226 37.26 -6.56 -2.37
N LEU A 227 36.93 -5.45 -1.69
CA LEU A 227 36.16 -4.38 -2.30
C LEU A 227 37.06 -3.41 -3.08
N PRO A 228 36.55 -2.70 -4.08
CA PRO A 228 37.33 -1.69 -4.81
C PRO A 228 37.85 -0.59 -3.86
N GLY A 229 39.05 -0.09 -4.13
CA GLY A 229 39.67 0.97 -3.34
C GLY A 229 40.26 0.48 -2.00
N GLU A 230 40.51 -0.82 -1.83
CA GLU A 230 41.14 -1.39 -0.64
C GLU A 230 42.49 -0.73 -0.34
N VAL A 231 42.65 -0.26 0.88
CA VAL A 231 43.90 0.26 1.43
C VAL A 231 44.29 -0.58 2.64
N HIS A 232 45.49 -1.12 2.65
CA HIS A 232 46.01 -1.83 3.81
C HIS A 232 46.62 -0.82 4.79
N CYS A 233 46.11 -0.78 6.02
CA CYS A 233 46.54 0.07 7.10
C CYS A 233 47.23 -0.81 8.17
N PRO A 234 48.57 -0.87 8.21
CA PRO A 234 49.26 -1.60 9.27
C PRO A 234 49.02 -0.88 10.62
N ALA A 235 48.06 -1.38 11.39
CA ALA A 235 47.81 -0.88 12.74
C ALA A 235 48.65 -1.65 13.75
N PRO A 236 49.39 -0.98 14.66
CA PRO A 236 50.20 -1.64 15.66
C PRO A 236 49.40 -2.59 16.58
N ASP A 237 48.14 -2.25 16.82
CA ASP A 237 47.23 -2.99 17.71
C ASP A 237 46.31 -3.98 16.98
N GLY A 238 46.44 -4.14 15.66
CA GLY A 238 45.81 -5.22 14.88
C GLY A 238 44.28 -5.17 14.72
N ALA A 239 43.62 -4.10 15.19
CA ALA A 239 42.16 -4.08 15.24
C ALA A 239 41.51 -4.01 13.86
N PHE A 240 41.88 -3.03 13.01
CA PHE A 240 41.33 -2.88 11.66
C PHE A 240 42.43 -2.64 10.65
N GLN A 241 42.75 -3.67 9.86
CA GLN A 241 43.88 -3.64 8.94
C GLN A 241 43.51 -3.24 7.51
N TYR A 242 42.21 -3.26 7.19
CA TYR A 242 41.73 -2.95 5.85
C TYR A 242 40.76 -1.78 5.90
N ARG A 243 40.95 -0.83 4.99
CA ARG A 243 40.19 0.38 4.87
C ARG A 243 39.65 0.51 3.44
N TYR A 244 38.35 0.85 3.34
CA TYR A 244 37.65 1.00 2.06
C TYR A 244 37.00 2.39 2.03
N PRO A 245 37.65 3.40 1.42
CA PRO A 245 37.07 4.74 1.22
C PRO A 245 36.16 4.76 0.01
N GLY A 246 35.44 5.88 -0.16
CA GLY A 246 34.63 6.12 -1.36
C GLY A 246 33.32 5.32 -1.39
N LEU A 247 32.77 5.05 -0.23
CA LEU A 247 31.47 4.39 -0.08
C LEU A 247 30.41 5.37 0.44
N LYS A 248 29.16 5.07 0.19
CA LYS A 248 27.97 5.72 0.75
C LYS A 248 27.07 4.69 1.40
N LEU A 249 26.53 5.00 2.56
CA LEU A 249 25.52 4.16 3.20
C LEU A 249 24.16 4.45 2.55
N LEU A 250 23.60 3.45 1.90
CA LEU A 250 22.24 3.52 1.36
C LEU A 250 21.23 3.46 2.49
N LEU A 251 21.33 2.43 3.32
CA LEU A 251 20.56 2.23 4.54
C LEU A 251 21.11 1.05 5.35
N GLN A 252 20.62 0.94 6.58
CA GLN A 252 20.80 -0.22 7.44
C GLN A 252 19.44 -0.91 7.61
N SER A 253 19.38 -2.22 7.41
CA SER A 253 18.16 -3.01 7.60
C SER A 253 18.50 -4.46 7.94
N GLY A 254 17.71 -5.07 8.81
CA GLY A 254 17.85 -6.51 9.16
C GLY A 254 19.24 -6.91 9.68
N GLY A 255 19.95 -6.01 10.36
CA GLY A 255 21.31 -6.30 10.82
C GLY A 255 22.39 -6.26 9.73
N GLN A 256 22.09 -5.67 8.58
CA GLN A 256 23.03 -5.50 7.47
C GLN A 256 23.20 -4.04 7.08
N TYR A 257 24.40 -3.70 6.64
CA TYR A 257 24.70 -2.42 5.97
C TYR A 257 24.59 -2.62 4.47
N VAL A 258 23.83 -1.74 3.81
CA VAL A 258 23.74 -1.66 2.36
C VAL A 258 24.58 -0.47 1.90
N LEU A 259 25.70 -0.75 1.26
CA LEU A 259 26.69 0.25 0.82
C LEU A 259 26.74 0.30 -0.70
N VAL A 260 26.98 1.48 -1.22
CA VAL A 260 27.20 1.73 -2.66
C VAL A 260 28.47 2.55 -2.85
N PRO A 261 29.16 2.47 -3.97
CA PRO A 261 30.27 3.36 -4.29
C PRO A 261 29.82 4.83 -4.35
N ASP A 262 30.72 5.74 -4.04
CA ASP A 262 30.49 7.16 -4.30
C ASP A 262 30.36 7.39 -5.82
N GLY A 263 29.29 8.08 -6.24
CA GLY A 263 28.97 8.24 -7.66
C GLY A 263 28.27 7.03 -8.29
N TRP A 264 27.70 6.11 -7.49
CA TRP A 264 26.95 4.95 -7.98
C TRP A 264 25.97 5.30 -9.09
N ARG A 265 25.99 4.54 -10.17
CA ARG A 265 25.11 4.69 -11.34
C ARG A 265 24.53 3.36 -11.78
N ARG A 266 23.28 3.37 -12.11
CA ARG A 266 22.62 2.25 -12.77
C ARG A 266 22.90 2.27 -14.28
N PRO A 267 23.18 1.14 -14.93
CA PRO A 267 23.22 -0.25 -14.44
C PRO A 267 24.63 -0.76 -14.09
N GLU A 268 25.64 0.09 -13.99
CA GLU A 268 27.06 -0.28 -14.05
C GLU A 268 27.62 -0.74 -12.70
N ASP A 269 27.21 -0.07 -11.61
CA ASP A 269 27.84 -0.24 -10.31
C ASP A 269 27.19 -1.32 -9.43
N ALA A 270 28.03 -1.94 -8.59
CA ALA A 270 27.62 -2.94 -7.63
C ALA A 270 27.06 -2.32 -6.33
N THR A 271 26.25 -3.07 -5.63
CA THR A 271 25.78 -2.76 -4.27
C THR A 271 26.35 -3.80 -3.32
N TYR A 272 26.94 -3.36 -2.20
CA TYR A 272 27.59 -4.21 -1.24
C TYR A 272 26.69 -4.42 -0.02
N LEU A 273 26.49 -5.67 0.36
CA LEU A 273 25.79 -6.08 1.56
C LEU A 273 26.80 -6.61 2.56
N LEU A 274 26.88 -5.98 3.71
CA LEU A 274 27.78 -6.37 4.79
C LEU A 274 27.01 -6.63 6.07
N PRO A 275 27.22 -7.78 6.72
CA PRO A 275 26.63 -8.06 8.02
C PRO A 275 27.20 -7.10 9.07
N ARG A 276 26.35 -6.64 9.98
CA ARG A 276 26.76 -5.85 11.13
C ARG A 276 27.43 -6.77 12.16
N THR A 277 28.77 -6.78 12.14
CA THR A 277 29.60 -7.58 13.03
C THR A 277 30.62 -6.69 13.75
N ASN A 278 31.25 -7.20 14.79
CA ASN A 278 32.34 -6.52 15.49
C ASN A 278 33.63 -6.41 14.64
N THR A 279 33.68 -7.07 13.49
CA THR A 279 34.81 -7.06 12.54
C THR A 279 34.73 -5.90 11.55
N VAL A 280 33.64 -5.14 11.57
CA VAL A 280 33.38 -4.05 10.63
C VAL A 280 33.01 -2.78 11.40
N TRP A 281 33.66 -1.67 11.06
CA TRP A 281 33.38 -0.35 11.60
C TRP A 281 33.18 0.67 10.49
N LEU A 282 32.17 1.53 10.62
CA LEU A 282 31.87 2.58 9.67
C LEU A 282 32.17 3.94 10.27
N GLU A 283 32.95 4.74 9.58
CA GLU A 283 33.19 6.14 9.88
C GLU A 283 32.44 7.01 8.89
N PHE A 284 31.76 8.03 9.39
CA PHE A 284 30.99 8.97 8.58
C PHE A 284 31.68 10.32 8.58
N SER A 285 31.90 10.88 7.38
CA SER A 285 32.44 12.23 7.20
C SER A 285 31.51 13.10 6.34
N PRO A 286 31.58 14.42 6.48
CA PRO A 286 30.80 15.33 5.61
C PRO A 286 31.07 15.08 4.14
N PRO A 287 30.08 15.34 3.25
CA PRO A 287 30.29 15.18 1.81
C PRO A 287 31.43 16.07 1.33
N GLY A 288 32.29 15.51 0.45
CA GLY A 288 33.44 16.24 -0.11
C GLY A 288 34.66 16.34 0.80
N THR A 289 34.61 15.83 2.03
CA THR A 289 35.78 15.77 2.91
C THR A 289 36.67 14.61 2.43
N PRO A 290 37.98 14.85 2.20
CA PRO A 290 38.89 13.78 1.90
C PRO A 290 38.89 12.76 3.05
N ALA A 291 38.82 11.49 2.70
CA ALA A 291 38.84 10.43 3.69
C ALA A 291 40.15 10.49 4.48
N ALA A 292 40.09 10.50 5.83
CA ALA A 292 41.25 10.49 6.69
C ALA A 292 42.24 9.40 6.26
N GLY A 293 43.54 9.68 6.36
CA GLY A 293 44.59 8.68 6.09
C GLY A 293 44.52 7.51 7.06
N CYS A 294 45.35 6.51 6.85
CA CYS A 294 45.55 5.46 7.85
C CYS A 294 46.24 6.00 9.11
#